data_ea09ae1d34ccd7281dd103b21c5b20ae
#
_entry.id   ea09ae1d34ccd7281dd103b21c5b20ae
#
_cell.length_a   1.000
_cell.length_b   1.000
_cell.length_c   1.000
_cell.angle_alpha   90.00
_cell.angle_beta   90.00
_cell.angle_gamma   90.00
#
_symmetry.space_group_name_H-M   'P 1'
#
loop_
_entity.id
_entity.type
_entity.pdbx_description
1 polymer ?
#
loop_
_entity_poly.entity_id
_entity_poly.type
_entity_poly.pdbx_seq_one_letter_code
_entity_poly.pdbx_strand_id
1 'polypeptide(L)'
;MNQKLEMKKILFSTFLLLLAIVVQAQIHEPVKFKSELKTLPAGEAEIVFTGVIDKGWHVYSTDLGDGGPISATFNTEKLFGVELVGKLKPVGKEISAFDKLFEMKVRYFENTAQFVQQLKLTGGIYEIDGYLEYGACNDENCLPPTQVPFNFSGKAEGETSKEILVAPQTESQPVTQQVITKTVADTASVVAIGGGDGITGINVSDGDIDLWKPVINDLH
;
A
#
# COMPACT_ATOMS: atom_id res chain seq x y z
N MET A 1 32.46 54.66 26.20
CA MET A 1 31.13 53.96 26.07
C MET A 1 30.90 53.37 24.69
N ASN A 2 31.44 53.95 23.62
CA ASN A 2 31.25 53.48 22.24
C ASN A 2 31.95 52.12 21.89
N GLN A 3 33.10 51.84 22.47
CA GLN A 3 33.85 50.62 22.16
C GLN A 3 33.13 49.30 22.50
N LYS A 4 32.36 49.28 23.59
CA LYS A 4 31.51 48.13 23.95
C LYS A 4 30.33 47.91 23.01
N LEU A 5 29.83 49.02 22.41
CA LEU A 5 28.75 48.95 21.44
C LEU A 5 29.19 48.41 20.10
N GLU A 6 30.38 48.80 19.67
CA GLU A 6 31.01 48.28 18.43
C GLU A 6 31.37 46.80 18.52
N MET A 7 31.89 46.35 19.67
CA MET A 7 32.14 44.93 19.93
C MET A 7 30.84 44.10 19.87
N LYS A 8 29.76 44.63 20.43
CA LYS A 8 28.44 43.92 20.38
C LYS A 8 27.95 43.79 18.93
N LYS A 9 28.10 44.81 18.11
CA LYS A 9 27.69 44.78 16.70
C LYS A 9 28.53 43.78 15.90
N ILE A 10 29.85 43.72 16.13
CA ILE A 10 30.75 42.75 15.50
C ILE A 10 30.38 41.31 15.93
N LEU A 11 30.15 41.08 17.23
CA LEU A 11 29.70 39.76 17.72
C LEU A 11 28.38 39.34 17.16
N PHE A 12 27.42 40.26 17.05
CA PHE A 12 26.09 39.98 16.46
C PHE A 12 26.19 39.69 14.97
N SER A 13 27.02 40.46 14.25
CA SER A 13 27.26 40.25 12.83
C SER A 13 27.98 38.92 12.54
N THR A 14 28.96 38.52 13.33
CA THR A 14 29.64 37.22 13.22
C THR A 14 28.72 36.07 13.57
N PHE A 15 27.86 36.23 14.57
CA PHE A 15 26.86 35.24 14.93
C PHE A 15 25.82 35.04 13.80
N LEU A 16 25.36 36.14 13.18
CA LEU A 16 24.43 36.10 12.07
C LEU A 16 25.08 35.45 10.81
N LEU A 17 26.36 35.72 10.58
CA LEU A 17 27.13 35.09 9.49
C LEU A 17 27.33 33.60 9.71
N LEU A 18 27.59 33.15 10.94
CA LEU A 18 27.68 31.74 11.31
C LEU A 18 26.35 31.00 11.16
N LEU A 19 25.23 31.67 11.48
CA LEU A 19 23.88 31.09 11.26
C LEU A 19 23.59 30.87 9.76
N ALA A 20 24.07 31.76 8.89
CA ALA A 20 23.86 31.66 7.44
C ALA A 20 24.57 30.45 6.80
N ILE A 21 25.65 29.95 7.42
CA ILE A 21 26.42 28.82 6.91
C ILE A 21 25.70 27.49 7.18
N VAL A 22 24.89 27.41 8.25
CA VAL A 22 24.20 26.17 8.65
C VAL A 22 23.02 25.81 7.75
N VAL A 23 22.50 26.77 6.96
CA VAL A 23 21.29 26.57 6.13
C VAL A 23 21.57 25.85 4.80
N GLN A 24 22.84 25.61 4.46
CA GLN A 24 23.23 25.02 3.17
C GLN A 24 23.36 23.48 3.16
N ALA A 25 22.91 22.80 4.21
CA ALA A 25 22.83 21.34 4.19
C ALA A 25 21.65 20.90 3.28
N GLN A 26 21.80 21.06 1.98
CA GLN A 26 20.86 20.48 1.02
C GLN A 26 21.03 18.98 1.08
N ILE A 27 19.98 18.29 1.49
CA ILE A 27 19.90 16.83 1.40
C ILE A 27 19.99 16.49 -0.09
N HIS A 28 21.12 15.90 -0.48
CA HIS A 28 21.29 15.44 -1.85
C HIS A 28 20.41 14.19 -2.05
N GLU A 29 19.40 14.29 -2.91
CA GLU A 29 18.51 13.19 -3.29
C GLU A 29 18.84 12.74 -4.72
N PRO A 30 19.80 11.84 -4.90
CA PRO A 30 20.25 11.43 -6.22
C PRO A 30 19.25 10.53 -6.95
N VAL A 31 18.20 10.10 -6.30
CA VAL A 31 17.15 9.25 -6.88
C VAL A 31 15.79 9.85 -6.58
N LYS A 32 14.99 10.03 -7.64
CA LYS A 32 13.63 10.58 -7.52
C LYS A 32 12.64 9.65 -8.18
N PHE A 33 11.75 9.07 -7.38
CA PHE A 33 10.65 8.24 -7.87
C PHE A 33 9.34 9.00 -7.99
N LYS A 34 8.52 8.56 -8.96
CA LYS A 34 7.10 8.87 -9.09
C LYS A 34 6.33 7.57 -9.10
N SER A 35 5.17 7.55 -8.46
CA SER A 35 4.22 6.44 -8.51
C SER A 35 2.99 6.80 -9.32
N GLU A 36 2.45 5.86 -10.07
CA GLU A 36 1.24 6.00 -10.90
C GLU A 36 0.43 4.72 -10.81
N LEU A 37 -0.88 4.85 -10.59
CA LEU A 37 -1.82 3.73 -10.71
C LEU A 37 -2.39 3.72 -12.12
N LYS A 38 -2.22 2.60 -12.83
CA LYS A 38 -2.79 2.34 -14.15
C LYS A 38 -3.89 1.30 -14.03
N THR A 39 -5.10 1.66 -14.39
CA THR A 39 -6.21 0.72 -14.50
C THR A 39 -6.19 0.04 -15.85
N LEU A 40 -6.38 -1.27 -15.87
CA LEU A 40 -6.39 -2.13 -17.05
C LEU A 40 -7.77 -2.76 -17.19
N PRO A 41 -8.09 -3.36 -18.38
CA PRO A 41 -9.34 -4.08 -18.55
C PRO A 41 -9.51 -5.24 -17.55
N ALA A 42 -10.74 -5.71 -17.38
CA ALA A 42 -11.09 -6.85 -16.53
C ALA A 42 -10.76 -6.68 -15.02
N GLY A 43 -10.76 -5.44 -14.53
CA GLY A 43 -10.47 -5.16 -13.13
C GLY A 43 -9.00 -5.32 -12.74
N GLU A 44 -8.10 -5.48 -13.69
CA GLU A 44 -6.68 -5.46 -13.44
C GLU A 44 -6.17 -4.03 -13.25
N ALA A 45 -5.09 -3.87 -12.50
CA ALA A 45 -4.40 -2.60 -12.32
C ALA A 45 -2.90 -2.81 -12.06
N GLU A 46 -2.13 -1.75 -12.24
CA GLU A 46 -0.70 -1.75 -11.96
C GLU A 46 -0.32 -0.47 -11.23
N ILE A 47 0.46 -0.59 -10.16
CA ILE A 47 1.20 0.54 -9.62
C ILE A 47 2.59 0.52 -10.23
N VAL A 48 2.90 1.59 -10.97
CA VAL A 48 4.17 1.77 -11.67
C VAL A 48 4.99 2.82 -10.94
N PHE A 49 6.18 2.43 -10.50
CA PHE A 49 7.18 3.33 -9.93
C PHE A 49 8.23 3.62 -10.98
N THR A 50 8.44 4.88 -11.30
CA THR A 50 9.48 5.31 -12.25
C THR A 50 10.45 6.24 -11.55
N GLY A 51 11.71 5.82 -11.49
CA GLY A 51 12.81 6.53 -10.85
C GLY A 51 13.75 7.14 -11.88
N VAL A 52 14.17 8.38 -11.60
CA VAL A 52 15.30 9.03 -12.28
C VAL A 52 16.49 8.99 -11.33
N ILE A 53 17.63 8.55 -11.82
CA ILE A 53 18.84 8.29 -11.05
C ILE A 53 19.94 9.20 -11.57
N ASP A 54 20.55 9.97 -10.69
CA ASP A 54 21.67 10.85 -11.01
C ASP A 54 22.91 10.04 -11.45
N LYS A 55 23.74 10.64 -12.29
CA LYS A 55 24.95 10.00 -12.80
C LYS A 55 25.85 9.54 -11.66
N GLY A 56 26.34 8.30 -11.74
CA GLY A 56 27.22 7.69 -10.76
C GLY A 56 26.49 7.03 -9.59
N TRP A 57 25.16 7.09 -9.59
CA TRP A 57 24.32 6.37 -8.65
C TRP A 57 23.61 5.20 -9.33
N HIS A 58 23.22 4.21 -8.55
CA HIS A 58 22.42 3.06 -8.99
C HIS A 58 21.40 2.69 -7.92
N VAL A 59 20.28 2.14 -8.38
CA VAL A 59 19.20 1.61 -7.54
C VAL A 59 19.18 0.10 -7.67
N TYR A 60 19.22 -0.58 -6.55
CA TYR A 60 19.18 -2.04 -6.55
C TYR A 60 17.83 -2.60 -6.97
N SER A 61 17.87 -3.76 -7.61
CA SER A 61 16.69 -4.48 -8.07
C SER A 61 15.98 -5.24 -6.95
N THR A 62 14.99 -6.03 -7.31
CA THR A 62 14.24 -6.91 -6.40
C THR A 62 14.96 -8.23 -6.15
N ASP A 63 14.64 -8.90 -5.04
CA ASP A 63 15.06 -10.30 -4.77
C ASP A 63 16.58 -10.54 -4.94
N LEU A 64 17.43 -9.79 -4.25
CA LEU A 64 18.89 -9.91 -4.33
C LEU A 64 19.47 -10.97 -3.39
N GLY A 65 18.68 -11.50 -2.48
CA GLY A 65 19.12 -12.46 -1.48
C GLY A 65 19.58 -11.81 -0.18
N ASP A 66 19.88 -12.66 0.81
CA ASP A 66 20.26 -12.22 2.14
C ASP A 66 21.72 -11.76 2.20
N GLY A 67 22.00 -10.79 3.08
CA GLY A 67 23.35 -10.26 3.29
C GLY A 67 23.82 -9.25 2.23
N GLY A 68 22.99 -8.94 1.25
CA GLY A 68 23.26 -7.96 0.21
C GLY A 68 22.68 -6.58 0.50
N PRO A 69 22.68 -5.71 -0.51
CA PRO A 69 22.04 -4.41 -0.44
C PRO A 69 20.53 -4.52 -0.29
N ILE A 70 19.91 -3.42 0.14
CA ILE A 70 18.46 -3.34 0.25
C ILE A 70 17.81 -3.50 -1.13
N SER A 71 17.08 -4.60 -1.29
CA SER A 71 16.28 -4.86 -2.49
C SER A 71 15.07 -3.94 -2.57
N ALA A 72 14.66 -3.60 -3.79
CA ALA A 72 13.39 -2.90 -3.97
C ALA A 72 12.22 -3.80 -3.55
N THR A 73 11.36 -3.29 -2.66
CA THR A 73 10.21 -4.00 -2.11
C THR A 73 8.95 -3.14 -2.13
N PHE A 74 7.81 -3.79 -2.36
CA PHE A 74 6.50 -3.16 -2.28
C PHE A 74 5.87 -3.47 -0.92
N ASN A 75 5.55 -2.43 -0.17
CA ASN A 75 5.02 -2.53 1.18
C ASN A 75 3.63 -1.88 1.23
N THR A 76 2.68 -2.53 1.90
CA THR A 76 1.31 -2.04 2.03
C THR A 76 0.98 -1.76 3.49
N GLU A 77 0.39 -0.60 3.75
CA GLU A 77 -0.15 -0.21 5.04
C GLU A 77 -1.67 -0.38 5.07
N LYS A 78 -2.32 -0.19 3.92
CA LYS A 78 -3.76 -0.38 3.75
C LYS A 78 -4.07 -0.99 2.39
N LEU A 79 -4.91 -2.02 2.40
CA LEU A 79 -5.48 -2.64 1.21
C LEU A 79 -6.98 -2.84 1.44
N PHE A 80 -7.80 -2.19 0.63
CA PHE A 80 -9.25 -2.35 0.61
C PHE A 80 -9.74 -2.41 -0.84
N GLY A 81 -10.57 -3.39 -1.16
CA GLY A 81 -11.10 -3.58 -2.51
C GLY A 81 -10.05 -3.93 -3.57
N VAL A 82 -8.89 -4.47 -3.14
CA VAL A 82 -7.75 -4.80 -4.01
C VAL A 82 -7.05 -6.06 -3.52
N GLU A 83 -6.59 -6.87 -4.46
CA GLU A 83 -5.70 -8.01 -4.22
C GLU A 83 -4.35 -7.78 -4.91
N LEU A 84 -3.26 -8.14 -4.25
CA LEU A 84 -1.94 -8.12 -4.86
C LEU A 84 -1.77 -9.34 -5.77
N VAL A 85 -1.26 -9.12 -6.98
CA VAL A 85 -0.99 -10.19 -7.94
C VAL A 85 0.52 -10.34 -8.10
N GLY A 86 1.04 -11.44 -7.57
CA GLY A 86 2.47 -11.72 -7.61
C GLY A 86 3.31 -10.77 -6.76
N LYS A 87 4.60 -10.68 -7.08
CA LYS A 87 5.57 -9.80 -6.42
C LYS A 87 5.87 -8.57 -7.27
N LEU A 88 6.48 -7.56 -6.65
CA LEU A 88 7.06 -6.40 -7.36
C LEU A 88 8.04 -6.88 -8.44
N LYS A 89 7.88 -6.38 -9.66
CA LYS A 89 8.70 -6.77 -10.81
C LYS A 89 9.55 -5.59 -11.27
N PRO A 90 10.87 -5.78 -11.46
CA PRO A 90 11.70 -4.81 -12.13
C PRO A 90 11.38 -4.80 -13.63
N VAL A 91 11.39 -3.61 -14.24
CA VAL A 91 11.13 -3.42 -15.68
C VAL A 91 12.25 -2.58 -16.30
N GLY A 92 12.72 -3.01 -17.45
CA GLY A 92 13.78 -2.34 -18.20
C GLY A 92 15.10 -3.11 -18.18
N LYS A 93 16.18 -2.39 -18.45
CA LYS A 93 17.52 -3.00 -18.56
C LYS A 93 18.21 -3.04 -17.21
N GLU A 94 18.14 -4.18 -16.54
CA GLU A 94 18.96 -4.45 -15.36
C GLU A 94 20.43 -4.67 -15.75
N ILE A 95 21.33 -4.12 -14.94
CA ILE A 95 22.77 -4.40 -14.99
C ILE A 95 23.05 -5.44 -13.92
N SER A 96 23.76 -6.50 -14.30
CA SER A 96 24.21 -7.55 -13.37
C SER A 96 25.73 -7.48 -13.25
N ALA A 97 26.21 -7.17 -12.05
CA ALA A 97 27.64 -7.03 -11.77
C ALA A 97 28.01 -7.58 -10.40
N PHE A 98 29.30 -7.78 -10.17
CA PHE A 98 29.83 -8.08 -8.84
C PHE A 98 29.99 -6.75 -8.08
N ASP A 99 29.30 -6.65 -6.96
CA ASP A 99 29.39 -5.52 -6.05
C ASP A 99 30.52 -5.77 -5.04
N LYS A 100 31.49 -4.86 -4.98
CA LYS A 100 32.65 -5.00 -4.12
C LYS A 100 32.34 -4.69 -2.65
N LEU A 101 31.28 -3.87 -2.42
CA LEU A 101 30.89 -3.46 -1.08
C LEU A 101 30.20 -4.62 -0.34
N PHE A 102 29.37 -5.37 -1.06
CA PHE A 102 28.64 -6.52 -0.54
C PHE A 102 29.28 -7.88 -0.87
N GLU A 103 30.37 -7.87 -1.65
CA GLU A 103 31.13 -9.08 -2.08
C GLU A 103 30.25 -10.14 -2.76
N MET A 104 29.20 -9.70 -3.47
CA MET A 104 28.26 -10.60 -4.13
C MET A 104 27.81 -10.07 -5.50
N LYS A 105 27.22 -10.96 -6.29
CA LYS A 105 26.61 -10.59 -7.55
C LYS A 105 25.24 -9.97 -7.29
N VAL A 106 25.04 -8.74 -7.77
CA VAL A 106 23.80 -7.98 -7.63
C VAL A 106 23.21 -7.60 -8.98
N ARG A 107 21.98 -7.13 -8.95
CA ARG A 107 21.28 -6.52 -10.09
C ARG A 107 20.85 -5.12 -9.69
N TYR A 108 21.02 -4.17 -10.59
CA TYR A 108 20.68 -2.78 -10.32
C TYR A 108 20.36 -2.01 -11.61
N PHE A 109 19.87 -0.80 -11.45
CA PHE A 109 19.57 0.16 -12.51
C PHE A 109 20.41 1.41 -12.39
N GLU A 110 20.81 1.97 -13.54
CA GLU A 110 21.42 3.28 -13.68
C GLU A 110 20.54 4.17 -14.55
N ASN A 111 20.62 5.48 -14.37
CA ASN A 111 19.88 6.51 -15.07
C ASN A 111 18.36 6.46 -14.83
N THR A 112 17.73 5.30 -15.01
CA THR A 112 16.31 5.10 -14.77
C THR A 112 16.05 3.72 -14.18
N ALA A 113 15.17 3.66 -13.17
CA ALA A 113 14.63 2.42 -12.63
C ALA A 113 13.12 2.40 -12.79
N GLN A 114 12.56 1.24 -13.10
CA GLN A 114 11.12 1.07 -13.10
C GLN A 114 10.74 -0.22 -12.39
N PHE A 115 9.73 -0.13 -11.51
CA PHE A 115 9.17 -1.27 -10.80
C PHE A 115 7.66 -1.26 -10.98
N VAL A 116 7.07 -2.45 -11.12
CA VAL A 116 5.63 -2.63 -11.34
C VAL A 116 5.08 -3.65 -10.36
N GLN A 117 4.06 -3.26 -9.61
CA GLN A 117 3.24 -4.16 -8.81
C GLN A 117 1.89 -4.33 -9.50
N GLN A 118 1.57 -5.58 -9.84
CA GLN A 118 0.27 -5.94 -10.41
C GLN A 118 -0.77 -6.09 -9.30
N LEU A 119 -1.99 -5.69 -9.60
CA LEU A 119 -3.13 -5.66 -8.71
C LEU A 119 -4.37 -6.20 -9.42
N LYS A 120 -5.32 -6.68 -8.64
CA LYS A 120 -6.68 -6.97 -9.07
C LYS A 120 -7.65 -6.17 -8.22
N LEU A 121 -8.44 -5.30 -8.86
CA LEU A 121 -9.52 -4.58 -8.22
C LEU A 121 -10.71 -5.52 -8.06
N THR A 122 -11.21 -5.68 -6.83
CA THR A 122 -12.30 -6.63 -6.54
C THR A 122 -13.70 -6.05 -6.76
N GLY A 123 -13.75 -4.85 -7.36
CA GLY A 123 -14.97 -4.11 -7.64
C GLY A 123 -15.37 -3.14 -6.52
N GLY A 124 -16.13 -2.10 -6.90
CA GLY A 124 -16.55 -1.07 -5.96
C GLY A 124 -15.45 -0.06 -5.59
N ILE A 125 -15.45 0.40 -4.34
CA ILE A 125 -14.46 1.36 -3.85
C ILE A 125 -13.17 0.62 -3.51
N TYR A 126 -12.03 1.20 -3.90
CA TYR A 126 -10.72 0.71 -3.51
C TYR A 126 -9.89 1.80 -2.82
N GLU A 127 -9.01 1.37 -1.95
CA GLU A 127 -8.00 2.19 -1.29
C GLU A 127 -6.72 1.37 -1.08
N ILE A 128 -5.60 1.93 -1.53
CA ILE A 128 -4.28 1.31 -1.45
C ILE A 128 -3.33 2.33 -0.88
N ASP A 129 -2.72 2.04 0.25
CA ASP A 129 -1.74 2.88 0.92
C ASP A 129 -0.49 2.07 1.23
N GLY A 130 0.68 2.70 1.10
CA GLY A 130 1.93 2.02 1.33
C GLY A 130 3.14 2.76 0.75
N TYR A 131 4.23 2.03 0.53
CA TYR A 131 5.46 2.60 0.00
C TYR A 131 6.29 1.57 -0.79
N LEU A 132 7.03 2.09 -1.77
CA LEU A 132 8.16 1.38 -2.34
C LEU A 132 9.37 1.67 -1.44
N GLU A 133 10.04 0.64 -0.92
CA GLU A 133 11.35 0.78 -0.26
C GLU A 133 12.43 0.36 -1.25
N TYR A 134 13.53 1.11 -1.30
CA TYR A 134 14.65 0.80 -2.17
C TYR A 134 15.99 1.18 -1.54
N GLY A 135 17.05 0.50 -1.97
CA GLY A 135 18.43 0.86 -1.71
C GLY A 135 19.08 1.52 -2.92
N ALA A 136 19.90 2.52 -2.68
CA ALA A 136 20.68 3.19 -3.69
C ALA A 136 22.10 3.45 -3.20
N CYS A 137 23.08 3.20 -4.05
CA CYS A 137 24.50 3.42 -3.77
C CYS A 137 25.20 4.10 -4.96
N ASN A 138 26.37 4.63 -4.68
CA ASN A 138 27.41 4.92 -5.67
C ASN A 138 28.65 4.07 -5.33
N ASP A 139 29.76 4.31 -5.99
CA ASP A 139 31.01 3.54 -5.79
C ASP A 139 31.62 3.67 -4.38
N GLU A 140 31.18 4.65 -3.59
CA GLU A 140 31.78 5.00 -2.30
C GLU A 140 30.80 4.88 -1.14
N ASN A 141 29.50 5.19 -1.37
CA ASN A 141 28.52 5.34 -0.31
C ASN A 141 27.15 4.77 -0.70
N CYS A 142 26.42 4.27 0.30
CA CYS A 142 25.02 3.91 0.17
C CYS A 142 24.14 4.89 0.95
N LEU A 143 22.98 5.21 0.40
CA LEU A 143 21.95 5.92 1.13
C LEU A 143 21.28 4.99 2.16
N PRO A 144 20.76 5.53 3.24
CA PRO A 144 19.81 4.78 4.05
C PRO A 144 18.65 4.25 3.20
N PRO A 145 17.99 3.14 3.59
CA PRO A 145 16.77 2.67 2.94
C PRO A 145 15.79 3.81 2.76
N THR A 146 15.36 4.03 1.52
CA THR A 146 14.50 5.17 1.18
C THR A 146 13.10 4.67 0.83
N GLN A 147 12.08 5.34 1.37
CA GLN A 147 10.69 5.01 1.14
C GLN A 147 10.03 6.05 0.23
N VAL A 148 9.31 5.58 -0.77
CA VAL A 148 8.49 6.38 -1.67
C VAL A 148 7.03 6.08 -1.36
N PRO A 149 6.36 6.93 -0.57
CA PRO A 149 4.97 6.70 -0.19
C PRO A 149 4.05 6.86 -1.40
N PHE A 150 2.97 6.12 -1.39
CA PHE A 150 1.86 6.26 -2.34
C PHE A 150 0.53 6.07 -1.62
N ASN A 151 -0.49 6.75 -2.11
CA ASN A 151 -1.87 6.56 -1.72
C ASN A 151 -2.74 6.66 -2.97
N PHE A 152 -3.52 5.62 -3.26
CA PHE A 152 -4.44 5.58 -4.37
C PHE A 152 -5.80 5.14 -3.87
N SER A 153 -6.84 5.89 -4.25
CA SER A 153 -8.22 5.55 -3.94
C SER A 153 -9.12 5.88 -5.12
N GLY A 154 -10.18 5.12 -5.27
CA GLY A 154 -11.12 5.34 -6.36
C GLY A 154 -12.26 4.35 -6.36
N LYS A 155 -12.94 4.30 -7.50
CA LYS A 155 -14.00 3.33 -7.76
C LYS A 155 -13.58 2.51 -8.98
N ALA A 156 -13.43 1.20 -8.79
CA ALA A 156 -13.27 0.27 -9.89
C ALA A 156 -14.58 0.19 -10.67
N GLU A 157 -14.52 0.32 -12.00
CA GLU A 157 -15.63 -0.05 -12.85
C GLU A 157 -15.76 -1.57 -12.72
N GLY A 158 -16.78 -2.02 -11.99
CA GLY A 158 -17.11 -3.45 -11.93
C GLY A 158 -17.35 -3.96 -13.33
N GLU A 159 -17.06 -5.25 -13.58
CA GLU A 159 -17.52 -5.92 -14.79
C GLU A 159 -18.97 -5.54 -14.99
N THR A 160 -19.25 -4.90 -16.13
CA THR A 160 -20.59 -4.50 -16.51
C THR A 160 -21.46 -5.74 -16.36
N SER A 161 -22.30 -5.73 -15.34
CA SER A 161 -23.41 -6.69 -15.23
C SER A 161 -24.00 -6.76 -16.62
N LYS A 162 -23.89 -7.91 -17.28
CA LYS A 162 -24.61 -8.16 -18.52
C LYS A 162 -26.05 -7.75 -18.24
N GLU A 163 -26.41 -6.58 -18.75
CA GLU A 163 -27.75 -6.10 -18.82
C GLU A 163 -28.51 -7.21 -19.55
N ILE A 164 -29.27 -7.98 -18.76
CA ILE A 164 -30.25 -8.87 -19.32
C ILE A 164 -31.24 -7.94 -19.99
N LEU A 165 -31.07 -7.78 -21.29
CA LEU A 165 -32.09 -7.21 -22.17
C LEU A 165 -33.32 -8.13 -22.07
N VAL A 166 -34.17 -7.86 -21.10
CA VAL A 166 -35.55 -8.30 -21.12
C VAL A 166 -36.19 -7.50 -22.23
N ALA A 167 -36.35 -8.15 -23.39
CA ALA A 167 -37.12 -7.63 -24.48
C ALA A 167 -38.50 -7.18 -23.97
N PRO A 168 -39.00 -6.01 -24.39
CA PRO A 168 -40.35 -5.58 -24.06
C PRO A 168 -41.35 -6.46 -24.79
N GLN A 169 -42.03 -7.35 -24.10
CA GLN A 169 -43.23 -7.96 -24.62
C GLN A 169 -44.36 -6.92 -24.52
N THR A 170 -44.68 -6.37 -25.65
CA THR A 170 -45.91 -5.63 -25.92
C THR A 170 -47.08 -6.62 -25.91
N GLU A 171 -47.94 -6.54 -24.94
CA GLU A 171 -49.32 -6.99 -25.14
C GLU A 171 -50.30 -6.09 -24.37
N SER A 172 -51.29 -5.67 -25.14
CA SER A 172 -52.27 -4.63 -24.89
C SER A 172 -53.46 -5.13 -24.09
N GLN A 173 -53.86 -4.38 -23.06
CA GLN A 173 -55.20 -3.99 -22.58
C GLN A 173 -56.36 -5.03 -22.52
N PRO A 174 -57.50 -4.76 -21.78
CA PRO A 174 -57.87 -3.62 -20.94
C PRO A 174 -58.57 -3.99 -19.60
N VAL A 175 -58.55 -3.00 -18.69
CA VAL A 175 -59.57 -2.52 -17.71
C VAL A 175 -60.63 -3.47 -17.17
N THR A 176 -60.71 -3.63 -15.86
CA THR A 176 -61.95 -3.49 -15.06
C THR A 176 -61.62 -3.17 -13.60
N GLN A 177 -62.16 -2.01 -13.16
CA GLN A 177 -62.21 -1.56 -11.77
C GLN A 177 -63.16 -2.47 -10.96
N GLN A 178 -62.77 -2.80 -9.74
CA GLN A 178 -63.75 -2.87 -8.67
C GLN A 178 -63.12 -2.51 -7.33
N VAL A 179 -63.63 -1.47 -6.79
CA VAL A 179 -63.51 -0.95 -5.43
C VAL A 179 -64.33 -1.80 -4.51
N ILE A 180 -63.77 -2.29 -3.41
CA ILE A 180 -64.55 -2.57 -2.19
C ILE A 180 -63.68 -2.20 -0.99
N THR A 181 -64.24 -1.27 -0.25
CA THR A 181 -63.87 -0.77 1.07
C THR A 181 -64.29 -1.70 2.20
N LYS A 182 -63.64 -1.42 3.38
CA LYS A 182 -64.07 -1.76 4.77
C LYS A 182 -63.45 -3.06 5.34
N THR A 183 -63.06 -3.14 6.61
CA THR A 183 -63.17 -2.32 7.83
C THR A 183 -62.31 -3.00 8.90
N VAL A 184 -61.64 -2.22 9.70
CA VAL A 184 -61.26 -2.27 11.13
C VAL A 184 -61.73 -3.49 11.99
N ALA A 185 -60.85 -4.00 12.83
CA ALA A 185 -60.94 -4.25 14.29
C ALA A 185 -59.96 -5.38 14.65
N ASP A 186 -58.90 -5.10 15.42
CA ASP A 186 -58.81 -5.13 16.88
C ASP A 186 -58.99 -6.56 17.48
N THR A 187 -57.96 -7.05 18.11
CA THR A 187 -57.98 -7.59 19.47
C THR A 187 -56.72 -8.35 19.79
N ALA A 188 -56.08 -7.92 20.87
CA ALA A 188 -54.99 -8.58 21.57
C ALA A 188 -55.38 -9.95 22.13
N SER A 189 -54.46 -10.86 22.24
CA SER A 189 -54.42 -11.81 23.38
C SER A 189 -53.05 -12.45 23.55
N VAL A 190 -52.52 -12.25 24.69
CA VAL A 190 -51.41 -12.89 25.39
C VAL A 190 -51.79 -14.31 25.74
N VAL A 191 -50.87 -15.30 25.51
CA VAL A 191 -50.74 -16.45 26.41
C VAL A 191 -49.27 -16.92 26.37
N ALA A 192 -48.71 -16.98 27.57
CA ALA A 192 -47.44 -17.60 27.91
C ALA A 192 -47.61 -19.10 28.20
N ILE A 193 -46.47 -19.76 28.47
CA ILE A 193 -46.22 -21.08 29.05
C ILE A 193 -45.81 -22.10 27.98
N GLY A 194 -44.66 -22.72 28.08
CA GLY A 194 -43.82 -23.24 29.11
C GLY A 194 -42.90 -24.28 28.52
N GLY A 195 -41.72 -24.33 29.06
CA GLY A 195 -41.09 -25.50 29.62
C GLY A 195 -40.32 -26.45 28.70
N GLY A 196 -39.07 -26.67 29.03
CA GLY A 196 -38.51 -27.99 28.94
C GLY A 196 -37.09 -28.09 28.40
N ASP A 197 -36.16 -28.11 29.32
CA ASP A 197 -34.99 -28.97 29.39
C ASP A 197 -33.87 -28.89 28.30
N GLY A 198 -32.73 -28.30 28.64
CA GLY A 198 -31.63 -29.09 29.17
C GLY A 198 -30.54 -29.39 28.13
N ILE A 199 -29.52 -28.55 28.00
CA ILE A 199 -28.20 -29.05 27.65
C ILE A 199 -27.18 -28.40 28.56
N THR A 200 -26.57 -29.23 29.30
CA THR A 200 -25.47 -29.15 30.23
C THR A 200 -24.29 -28.30 29.77
N GLY A 201 -23.76 -27.58 30.74
CA GLY A 201 -22.60 -26.73 30.66
C GLY A 201 -21.34 -27.38 30.10
N ILE A 202 -20.63 -26.63 29.32
CA ILE A 202 -19.23 -26.87 29.03
C ILE A 202 -18.44 -25.95 29.97
N ASN A 203 -17.85 -26.58 30.94
CA ASN A 203 -16.89 -25.99 31.87
C ASN A 203 -15.59 -25.76 31.11
N VAL A 204 -15.25 -24.52 30.80
CA VAL A 204 -13.94 -24.15 30.30
C VAL A 204 -13.09 -23.82 31.51
N SER A 205 -12.32 -24.81 31.95
CA SER A 205 -11.24 -24.59 32.89
C SER A 205 -10.10 -23.82 32.22
N ASP A 206 -9.64 -22.77 32.91
CA ASP A 206 -8.37 -22.10 32.68
C ASP A 206 -7.25 -23.12 32.44
N GLY A 207 -6.67 -23.05 31.25
CA GLY A 207 -5.44 -23.75 30.89
C GLY A 207 -4.60 -22.82 30.03
N ASP A 208 -3.49 -22.39 30.59
CA ASP A 208 -2.43 -21.60 29.96
C ASP A 208 -2.15 -22.09 28.53
N ILE A 209 -2.50 -21.27 27.52
CA ILE A 209 -2.06 -21.49 26.17
C ILE A 209 -0.74 -20.76 26.02
N ASP A 210 0.35 -21.50 26.14
CA ASP A 210 1.72 -21.04 25.88
C ASP A 210 1.91 -20.87 24.37
N LEU A 211 1.70 -19.64 23.90
CA LEU A 211 1.71 -19.24 22.48
C LEU A 211 3.12 -19.19 21.85
N TRP A 212 4.16 -19.62 22.57
CA TRP A 212 5.55 -19.42 22.14
C TRP A 212 6.37 -20.71 21.97
N LYS A 213 5.77 -21.88 21.86
CA LYS A 213 6.51 -23.10 21.51
C LYS A 213 6.57 -23.30 20.00
N PRO A 214 7.76 -23.29 19.38
CA PRO A 214 7.91 -23.68 17.99
C PRO A 214 7.59 -25.16 17.82
N VAL A 215 6.70 -25.47 16.88
CA VAL A 215 6.42 -26.84 16.45
C VAL A 215 7.61 -27.32 15.63
N ILE A 216 8.48 -28.10 16.25
CA ILE A 216 9.53 -28.84 15.54
C ILE A 216 8.88 -30.16 15.11
N ASN A 217 8.58 -30.31 13.84
CA ASN A 217 8.22 -31.59 13.28
C ASN A 217 9.49 -32.34 12.90
N ASP A 218 9.76 -33.40 13.65
CA ASP A 218 10.74 -34.42 13.27
C ASP A 218 10.32 -35.06 11.94
N LEU A 219 11.19 -34.93 10.95
CA LEU A 219 11.17 -35.75 9.74
C LEU A 219 12.26 -36.80 9.86
N HIS A 220 11.83 -38.03 10.04
CA HIS A 220 12.63 -39.23 9.72
C HIS A 220 12.58 -39.53 8.23
#